data_e046233f10bda4130883e4b630f0815a
#
_entry.id   e046233f10bda4130883e4b630f0815a
#
_cell.length_a   1.000
_cell.length_b   1.000
_cell.length_c   1.000
_cell.angle_alpha   90.00
_cell.angle_beta   90.00
_cell.angle_gamma   90.00
#
_symmetry.space_group_name_H-M   'P 1'
#
loop_
_entity.id
_entity.type
_entity.pdbx_description
1 polymer ?
#
loop_
_entity_poly.entity_id
_entity_poly.type
_entity_poly.pdbx_seq_one_letter_code
_entity_poly.pdbx_strand_id
1 'polypeptide(L)'
;MNNLEEKYDIIVVGAGHAGCEAALAAARMGFETICFTVSMDSVALMPCNPNIGGSSKGHLVKEIDALGGEMGKNIDKTYLQSKMLNKSKGPAVHSLRAQADKKMYSISMTQVMGNTPNLTLRQGEVTEILVEDGKIKGVKTYSGAVYYAKAVVLTTGTYLKARCIYGEVSNHTGPNGLQAANYLTDSLKSHGISMRRFKTGTPARIDKNTIDFSKMAEQFGDERIVPFSFTNKEEDIKRDQISCWLTYTTEETHEIIKENIHRSPLFSGAIEGTGPRYCPSIEDKIVKFPDKNRHQVFIEPEGEYTNEMYVGGMSSSLPEDVQYKMYHSVPGLENAKIVRNAYAIEYGCIDATQLKASLEFKEIDGLFSGGQFNGSSGYEEAAAQGLMAGINAARKLQEKDPIILDRSQAYIGVLIDDLVTKETQEPYRMMTSRAEYRLLLRQDNADLRLTKIGYEAGLISQERYDKLLVKEQQIEDEMKRLEDINVGASKNVQSLLEELGSTTLKSSAKMTELIRRPELTYMDLAPIDPERPEYDLDVQEQVNINIKYEGYIKRQLSQVKQFKKMEKKRIPEDIDYEDVGSLRIEAKQKLSKIRPSSIGQASRISGVSPADISVLLIYLEQMHHRR
;
A
#
# COMPACT_ATOMS: atom_id res chain seq x y z
N MET A 1 -40.20 -13.05 16.02
CA MET A 1 -39.38 -11.91 16.46
C MET A 1 -39.20 -11.01 15.26
N ASN A 2 -39.56 -9.73 15.37
CA ASN A 2 -39.26 -8.79 14.29
C ASN A 2 -37.76 -8.51 14.34
N ASN A 3 -37.00 -8.96 13.35
CA ASN A 3 -35.61 -8.64 13.22
C ASN A 3 -35.46 -7.16 12.83
N LEU A 4 -34.43 -6.50 13.33
CA LEU A 4 -34.07 -5.15 12.88
C LEU A 4 -33.73 -5.20 11.38
N GLU A 5 -34.37 -4.31 10.61
CA GLU A 5 -34.06 -4.11 9.18
C GLU A 5 -33.73 -2.64 8.93
N GLU A 6 -32.57 -2.38 8.32
CA GLU A 6 -32.16 -1.03 7.93
C GLU A 6 -31.70 -1.01 6.46
N LYS A 7 -31.72 0.17 5.84
CA LYS A 7 -31.32 0.35 4.44
C LYS A 7 -30.24 1.43 4.35
N TYR A 8 -29.22 1.15 3.57
CA TYR A 8 -28.13 2.04 3.21
C TYR A 8 -27.88 1.94 1.70
N ASP A 9 -27.10 2.85 1.14
CA ASP A 9 -26.65 2.72 -0.25
C ASP A 9 -25.50 1.74 -0.35
N ILE A 10 -24.51 1.87 0.55
CA ILE A 10 -23.29 1.07 0.56
C ILE A 10 -23.01 0.54 1.98
N ILE A 11 -22.66 -0.73 2.05
CA ILE A 11 -22.18 -1.37 3.30
C ILE A 11 -20.70 -1.70 3.14
N VAL A 12 -19.89 -1.35 4.16
CA VAL A 12 -18.50 -1.75 4.27
C VAL A 12 -18.34 -2.70 5.46
N VAL A 13 -17.70 -3.85 5.24
CA VAL A 13 -17.52 -4.89 6.27
C VAL A 13 -16.05 -4.95 6.70
N GLY A 14 -15.76 -4.41 7.88
CA GLY A 14 -14.42 -4.26 8.46
C GLY A 14 -13.95 -2.81 8.41
N ALA A 15 -13.53 -2.27 9.55
CA ALA A 15 -13.01 -0.90 9.70
C ALA A 15 -11.47 -0.88 9.90
N GLY A 16 -10.73 -1.78 9.23
CA GLY A 16 -9.28 -1.67 9.07
C GLY A 16 -8.91 -0.59 8.06
N HIS A 17 -7.65 -0.48 7.67
CA HIS A 17 -7.18 0.56 6.74
C HIS A 17 -7.96 0.57 5.41
N ALA A 18 -8.29 -0.61 4.87
CA ALA A 18 -9.09 -0.70 3.66
C ALA A 18 -10.54 -0.23 3.88
N GLY A 19 -11.16 -0.65 4.98
CA GLY A 19 -12.54 -0.28 5.27
C GLY A 19 -12.72 1.19 5.59
N CYS A 20 -11.78 1.81 6.30
CA CYS A 20 -11.80 3.24 6.55
C CYS A 20 -11.78 4.05 5.24
N GLU A 21 -10.85 3.73 4.34
CA GLU A 21 -10.76 4.43 3.05
C GLU A 21 -11.98 4.17 2.16
N ALA A 22 -12.51 2.94 2.12
CA ALA A 22 -13.69 2.62 1.34
C ALA A 22 -14.94 3.35 1.85
N ALA A 23 -15.16 3.35 3.16
CA ALA A 23 -16.30 4.00 3.80
C ALA A 23 -16.26 5.52 3.66
N LEU A 24 -15.08 6.13 3.89
CA LEU A 24 -14.86 7.56 3.71
C LEU A 24 -15.08 7.98 2.25
N ALA A 25 -14.57 7.22 1.28
CA ALA A 25 -14.77 7.51 -0.14
C ALA A 25 -16.26 7.48 -0.52
N ALA A 26 -16.97 6.40 -0.16
CA ALA A 26 -18.39 6.24 -0.46
C ALA A 26 -19.24 7.36 0.16
N ALA A 27 -19.03 7.66 1.44
CA ALA A 27 -19.77 8.70 2.14
C ALA A 27 -19.50 10.10 1.59
N ARG A 28 -18.21 10.43 1.30
CA ARG A 28 -17.79 11.71 0.72
C ARG A 28 -18.31 11.91 -0.71
N MET A 29 -18.56 10.82 -1.45
CA MET A 29 -19.23 10.85 -2.75
C MET A 29 -20.77 10.97 -2.65
N GLY A 30 -21.31 11.13 -1.43
CA GLY A 30 -22.72 11.45 -1.19
C GLY A 30 -23.64 10.25 -0.95
N PHE A 31 -23.10 9.05 -0.67
CA PHE A 31 -23.89 7.85 -0.43
C PHE A 31 -24.02 7.54 1.07
N GLU A 32 -25.25 7.23 1.50
CA GLU A 32 -25.51 6.73 2.85
C GLU A 32 -24.79 5.40 3.06
N THR A 33 -23.77 5.45 3.90
CA THR A 33 -22.81 4.35 4.08
C THR A 33 -22.79 3.88 5.53
N ILE A 34 -22.83 2.57 5.76
CA ILE A 34 -22.55 1.97 7.06
C ILE A 34 -21.27 1.13 6.99
N CYS A 35 -20.39 1.32 7.97
CA CYS A 35 -19.18 0.54 8.13
C CYS A 35 -19.24 -0.31 9.40
N PHE A 36 -19.18 -1.63 9.26
CA PHE A 36 -19.17 -2.57 10.38
C PHE A 36 -17.74 -2.86 10.84
N THR A 37 -17.58 -2.97 12.15
CA THR A 37 -16.36 -3.48 12.79
C THR A 37 -16.69 -4.46 13.90
N VAL A 38 -15.87 -5.48 14.11
CA VAL A 38 -16.04 -6.42 15.24
C VAL A 38 -15.74 -5.76 16.60
N SER A 39 -14.96 -4.67 16.60
CA SER A 39 -14.67 -3.85 17.78
C SER A 39 -14.41 -2.42 17.38
N MET A 40 -14.98 -1.45 18.09
CA MET A 40 -14.68 -0.02 17.91
C MET A 40 -13.20 0.29 18.20
N ASP A 41 -12.56 -0.47 19.08
CA ASP A 41 -11.16 -0.33 19.42
C ASP A 41 -10.19 -0.84 18.32
N SER A 42 -10.74 -1.42 17.24
CA SER A 42 -9.97 -1.95 16.12
C SER A 42 -10.01 -1.09 14.85
N VAL A 43 -10.63 0.09 14.91
CA VAL A 43 -10.69 1.02 13.77
C VAL A 43 -9.28 1.46 13.40
N ALA A 44 -8.88 1.23 12.15
CA ALA A 44 -7.53 1.52 11.64
C ALA A 44 -6.40 0.99 12.53
N LEU A 45 -6.63 -0.15 13.22
CA LEU A 45 -5.64 -0.76 14.11
C LEU A 45 -4.38 -1.17 13.33
N MET A 46 -3.23 -0.92 13.93
CA MET A 46 -1.91 -1.39 13.45
C MET A 46 -1.42 -2.58 14.30
N PRO A 47 -1.88 -3.80 14.07
CA PRO A 47 -1.55 -4.93 14.94
C PRO A 47 -0.12 -5.44 14.79
N CYS A 48 0.55 -5.11 13.70
CA CYS A 48 1.94 -5.45 13.43
C CYS A 48 2.84 -4.23 13.64
N ASN A 49 3.66 -3.84 12.66
CA ASN A 49 4.61 -2.75 12.77
C ASN A 49 3.93 -1.38 12.98
N PRO A 50 4.56 -0.47 13.75
CA PRO A 50 4.04 0.87 14.00
C PRO A 50 4.47 1.86 12.90
N ASN A 51 4.44 1.46 11.62
CA ASN A 51 4.95 2.28 10.53
C ASN A 51 3.94 2.45 9.40
N ILE A 52 3.89 3.65 8.84
CA ILE A 52 3.23 3.96 7.57
C ILE A 52 4.30 4.40 6.57
N GLY A 53 4.23 3.89 5.33
CA GLY A 53 5.19 4.17 4.28
C GLY A 53 6.38 3.21 4.29
N GLY A 54 7.49 3.65 3.72
CA GLY A 54 8.66 2.82 3.40
C GLY A 54 8.77 2.55 1.91
N SER A 55 9.74 1.75 1.50
CA SER A 55 10.03 1.48 0.08
C SER A 55 8.78 1.00 -0.67
N SER A 56 8.40 1.69 -1.74
CA SER A 56 7.16 1.56 -2.52
C SER A 56 5.86 1.90 -1.77
N LYS A 57 5.83 1.79 -0.47
CA LYS A 57 4.64 2.04 0.35
C LYS A 57 4.40 3.54 0.54
N GLY A 58 5.46 4.35 0.69
CA GLY A 58 5.34 5.81 0.67
C GLY A 58 4.71 6.32 -0.63
N HIS A 59 4.97 5.65 -1.76
CA HIS A 59 4.31 5.94 -3.04
C HIS A 59 2.80 5.69 -2.97
N LEU A 60 2.38 4.55 -2.41
CA LEU A 60 0.95 4.23 -2.24
C LEU A 60 0.25 5.27 -1.36
N VAL A 61 0.85 5.68 -0.23
CA VAL A 61 0.25 6.68 0.67
C VAL A 61 0.08 8.03 -0.04
N LYS A 62 1.10 8.47 -0.79
CA LYS A 62 1.01 9.69 -1.59
C LYS A 62 -0.06 9.61 -2.68
N GLU A 63 -0.21 8.46 -3.31
CA GLU A 63 -1.26 8.23 -4.33
C GLU A 63 -2.66 8.17 -3.70
N ILE A 64 -2.81 7.54 -2.53
CA ILE A 64 -4.05 7.56 -1.75
C ILE A 64 -4.46 9.00 -1.42
N ASP A 65 -3.52 9.81 -0.92
CA ASP A 65 -3.78 11.22 -0.61
C ASP A 65 -4.14 12.03 -1.86
N ALA A 66 -3.41 11.84 -2.95
CA ALA A 66 -3.66 12.51 -4.22
C ALA A 66 -5.06 12.24 -4.79
N LEU A 67 -5.62 11.05 -4.52
CA LEU A 67 -7.00 10.68 -4.89
C LEU A 67 -8.06 11.17 -3.88
N GLY A 68 -7.66 11.74 -2.75
CA GLY A 68 -8.57 12.23 -1.71
C GLY A 68 -8.77 11.28 -0.51
N GLY A 69 -7.94 10.24 -0.37
CA GLY A 69 -7.93 9.36 0.79
C GLY A 69 -7.42 10.04 2.07
N GLU A 70 -7.48 9.34 3.18
CA GLU A 70 -7.25 9.89 4.52
C GLU A 70 -5.92 9.47 5.16
N MET A 71 -5.34 8.32 4.76
CA MET A 71 -4.14 7.76 5.40
C MET A 71 -2.98 8.75 5.51
N GLY A 72 -2.70 9.50 4.44
CA GLY A 72 -1.63 10.50 4.41
C GLY A 72 -1.86 11.64 5.40
N LYS A 73 -3.08 12.17 5.47
CA LYS A 73 -3.46 13.21 6.42
C LYS A 73 -3.42 12.72 7.87
N ASN A 74 -3.85 11.48 8.09
CA ASN A 74 -3.92 10.90 9.42
C ASN A 74 -2.53 10.61 9.99
N ILE A 75 -1.60 10.09 9.17
CA ILE A 75 -0.22 9.85 9.64
C ILE A 75 0.53 11.17 9.88
N ASP A 76 0.31 12.22 9.08
CA ASP A 76 0.91 13.53 9.29
C ASP A 76 0.52 14.14 10.65
N LYS A 77 -0.68 13.83 11.17
CA LYS A 77 -1.15 14.25 12.51
C LYS A 77 -0.56 13.41 13.65
N THR A 78 -0.15 12.18 13.39
CA THR A 78 0.07 11.16 14.44
C THR A 78 1.43 10.47 14.37
N TYR A 79 2.36 10.97 13.56
CA TYR A 79 3.70 10.39 13.49
C TYR A 79 4.53 10.73 14.73
N LEU A 80 5.43 9.81 15.08
CA LEU A 80 6.46 9.98 16.11
C LEU A 80 7.82 10.34 15.52
N GLN A 81 8.10 9.82 14.33
CA GLN A 81 9.32 10.04 13.58
C GLN A 81 9.04 9.96 12.08
N SER A 82 9.69 10.81 11.29
CA SER A 82 9.62 10.79 9.83
C SER A 82 11.00 10.66 9.21
N LYS A 83 11.10 9.87 8.13
CA LYS A 83 12.36 9.64 7.42
C LYS A 83 12.13 9.39 5.94
N MET A 84 12.96 10.02 5.11
CA MET A 84 13.05 9.72 3.68
C MET A 84 14.05 8.59 3.44
N LEU A 85 13.58 7.45 2.96
CA LEU A 85 14.42 6.31 2.62
C LEU A 85 14.97 6.42 1.19
N ASN A 86 16.08 5.74 0.94
CA ASN A 86 16.74 5.65 -0.38
C ASN A 86 17.20 6.98 -0.98
N LYS A 87 17.50 8.01 -0.18
CA LYS A 87 17.98 9.32 -0.64
C LYS A 87 19.16 9.22 -1.62
N SER A 88 20.08 8.26 -1.40
CA SER A 88 21.25 8.04 -2.25
C SER A 88 20.96 7.36 -3.59
N LYS A 89 19.75 6.85 -3.81
CA LYS A 89 19.39 6.04 -5.00
C LYS A 89 18.60 6.81 -6.06
N GLY A 90 18.38 8.09 -5.86
CA GLY A 90 17.64 8.96 -6.77
C GLY A 90 16.12 8.94 -6.61
N PRO A 91 15.40 9.90 -7.24
CA PRO A 91 14.00 10.23 -6.95
C PRO A 91 13.00 9.11 -7.28
N ALA A 92 13.33 8.22 -8.22
CA ALA A 92 12.46 7.11 -8.62
C ALA A 92 12.16 6.11 -7.49
N VAL A 93 12.96 6.09 -6.42
CA VAL A 93 12.81 5.16 -5.28
C VAL A 93 12.87 5.86 -3.92
N HIS A 94 12.94 7.20 -3.88
CA HIS A 94 12.73 7.95 -2.64
C HIS A 94 11.40 7.55 -2.03
N SER A 95 11.39 7.23 -0.74
CA SER A 95 10.18 6.71 -0.09
C SER A 95 10.08 7.23 1.33
N LEU A 96 9.01 7.95 1.61
CA LEU A 96 8.68 8.38 2.97
C LEU A 96 8.32 7.20 3.85
N ARG A 97 8.78 7.24 5.09
CA ARG A 97 8.38 6.34 6.18
C ARG A 97 8.16 7.14 7.43
N ALA A 98 7.04 6.93 8.08
CA ALA A 98 6.75 7.50 9.40
C ALA A 98 6.53 6.39 10.43
N GLN A 99 7.15 6.57 11.60
CA GLN A 99 6.79 5.86 12.82
C GLN A 99 5.50 6.46 13.34
N ALA A 100 4.47 5.64 13.54
CA ALA A 100 3.16 6.08 14.00
C ALA A 100 2.98 5.91 15.50
N ASP A 101 2.31 6.86 16.14
CA ASP A 101 1.60 6.58 17.38
C ASP A 101 0.35 5.78 17.04
N LYS A 102 0.37 4.48 17.29
CA LYS A 102 -0.69 3.55 16.88
C LYS A 102 -2.06 3.90 17.48
N LYS A 103 -2.08 4.31 18.76
CA LYS A 103 -3.33 4.65 19.45
C LYS A 103 -3.90 5.96 18.93
N MET A 104 -3.06 6.97 18.80
CA MET A 104 -3.48 8.26 18.27
C MET A 104 -3.91 8.16 16.81
N TYR A 105 -3.26 7.32 16.01
CA TYR A 105 -3.67 7.06 14.62
C TYR A 105 -5.09 6.46 14.56
N SER A 106 -5.39 5.46 15.40
CA SER A 106 -6.71 4.83 15.48
C SER A 106 -7.77 5.82 16.01
N ILE A 107 -7.47 6.57 17.07
CA ILE A 107 -8.37 7.59 17.65
C ILE A 107 -8.69 8.66 16.60
N SER A 108 -7.68 9.21 15.94
CA SER A 108 -7.84 10.25 14.92
C SER A 108 -8.68 9.74 13.75
N MET A 109 -8.42 8.52 13.25
CA MET A 109 -9.22 7.93 12.18
C MET A 109 -10.68 7.69 12.60
N THR A 110 -10.91 7.22 13.82
CA THR A 110 -12.26 7.03 14.38
C THR A 110 -13.02 8.36 14.44
N GLN A 111 -12.36 9.45 14.84
CA GLN A 111 -12.94 10.79 14.84
C GLN A 111 -13.28 11.26 13.42
N VAL A 112 -12.40 11.04 12.46
CA VAL A 112 -12.66 11.40 11.06
C VAL A 112 -13.88 10.64 10.53
N MET A 113 -13.96 9.33 10.76
CA MET A 113 -15.10 8.52 10.33
C MET A 113 -16.40 8.96 11.02
N GLY A 114 -16.36 9.17 12.34
CA GLY A 114 -17.54 9.56 13.12
C GLY A 114 -18.07 10.97 12.80
N ASN A 115 -17.24 11.85 12.27
CA ASN A 115 -17.61 13.21 11.88
C ASN A 115 -17.87 13.37 10.37
N THR A 116 -17.71 12.31 9.58
CA THR A 116 -17.95 12.37 8.14
C THR A 116 -19.47 12.25 7.88
N PRO A 117 -20.09 13.23 7.20
CA PRO A 117 -21.50 13.13 6.82
C PRO A 117 -21.79 11.85 6.00
N ASN A 118 -22.99 11.32 6.11
CA ASN A 118 -23.46 10.11 5.44
C ASN A 118 -22.69 8.83 5.84
N LEU A 119 -21.93 8.83 6.92
CA LEU A 119 -21.19 7.66 7.40
C LEU A 119 -21.65 7.25 8.80
N THR A 120 -22.14 6.02 8.91
CA THR A 120 -22.42 5.35 10.18
C THR A 120 -21.35 4.31 10.47
N LEU A 121 -20.64 4.45 11.58
CA LEU A 121 -19.71 3.44 12.08
C LEU A 121 -20.39 2.61 13.15
N ARG A 122 -20.41 1.27 12.98
CA ARG A 122 -21.17 0.37 13.87
C ARG A 122 -20.37 -0.86 14.27
N GLN A 123 -20.40 -1.18 15.55
CA GLN A 123 -19.89 -2.46 16.02
C GLN A 123 -20.89 -3.58 15.75
N GLY A 124 -20.41 -4.64 15.09
CA GLY A 124 -21.20 -5.85 14.80
C GLY A 124 -20.41 -6.80 13.90
N GLU A 125 -20.56 -8.10 14.14
CA GLU A 125 -20.03 -9.13 13.25
C GLU A 125 -21.02 -9.41 12.12
N VAL A 126 -20.60 -9.20 10.87
CA VAL A 126 -21.35 -9.63 9.70
C VAL A 126 -21.07 -11.12 9.47
N THR A 127 -22.14 -11.91 9.39
CA THR A 127 -22.08 -13.37 9.29
C THR A 127 -22.51 -13.92 7.94
N GLU A 128 -23.33 -13.16 7.21
CA GLU A 128 -23.86 -13.60 5.91
C GLU A 128 -23.91 -12.43 4.92
N ILE A 129 -23.65 -12.72 3.65
CA ILE A 129 -24.01 -11.86 2.53
C ILE A 129 -25.36 -12.33 1.96
N LEU A 130 -26.21 -11.38 1.58
CA LEU A 130 -27.50 -11.64 0.98
C LEU A 130 -27.40 -11.44 -0.53
N VAL A 131 -27.55 -12.50 -1.30
CA VAL A 131 -27.45 -12.48 -2.78
C VAL A 131 -28.73 -13.05 -3.37
N GLU A 132 -29.29 -12.34 -4.35
CA GLU A 132 -30.45 -12.76 -5.11
C GLU A 132 -30.19 -12.51 -6.60
N ASP A 133 -30.42 -13.52 -7.43
CA ASP A 133 -30.22 -13.46 -8.88
C ASP A 133 -28.81 -12.95 -9.27
N GLY A 134 -27.77 -13.38 -8.55
CA GLY A 134 -26.38 -12.97 -8.78
C GLY A 134 -26.05 -11.53 -8.38
N LYS A 135 -26.96 -10.84 -7.65
CA LYS A 135 -26.78 -9.46 -7.20
C LYS A 135 -26.79 -9.39 -5.68
N ILE A 136 -25.86 -8.60 -5.13
CA ILE A 136 -25.85 -8.30 -3.69
C ILE A 136 -27.13 -7.54 -3.30
N LYS A 137 -27.69 -7.88 -2.14
CA LYS A 137 -28.85 -7.20 -1.54
C LYS A 137 -28.55 -6.61 -0.18
N GLY A 138 -27.49 -7.07 0.46
CA GLY A 138 -27.10 -6.61 1.78
C GLY A 138 -26.34 -7.65 2.57
N VAL A 139 -26.40 -7.51 3.89
CA VAL A 139 -25.73 -8.39 4.84
C VAL A 139 -26.61 -8.69 6.05
N LYS A 140 -26.29 -9.78 6.75
CA LYS A 140 -26.89 -10.13 8.03
C LYS A 140 -25.81 -10.19 9.09
N THR A 141 -26.12 -9.70 10.29
CA THR A 141 -25.21 -9.72 11.43
C THR A 141 -25.46 -10.91 12.34
N TYR A 142 -24.51 -11.19 13.23
CA TYR A 142 -24.60 -12.27 14.22
C TYR A 142 -25.85 -12.17 15.11
N SER A 143 -26.31 -10.94 15.42
CA SER A 143 -27.53 -10.69 16.18
C SER A 143 -28.85 -10.97 15.40
N GLY A 144 -28.72 -11.33 14.10
CA GLY A 144 -29.87 -11.59 13.22
C GLY A 144 -30.42 -10.33 12.53
N ALA A 145 -29.86 -9.15 12.76
CA ALA A 145 -30.28 -7.92 12.07
C ALA A 145 -29.85 -7.97 10.58
N VAL A 146 -30.72 -7.44 9.72
CA VAL A 146 -30.52 -7.39 8.26
C VAL A 146 -30.31 -5.95 7.82
N TYR A 147 -29.29 -5.76 7.00
CA TYR A 147 -28.94 -4.47 6.41
C TYR A 147 -28.95 -4.60 4.90
N TYR A 148 -29.88 -3.91 4.25
CA TYR A 148 -29.99 -3.90 2.80
C TYR A 148 -29.11 -2.81 2.19
N ALA A 149 -28.45 -3.12 1.08
CA ALA A 149 -27.71 -2.15 0.27
C ALA A 149 -27.59 -2.61 -1.18
N LYS A 150 -27.30 -1.65 -2.07
CA LYS A 150 -27.06 -1.92 -3.49
C LYS A 150 -25.60 -2.30 -3.78
N ALA A 151 -24.68 -1.97 -2.88
CA ALA A 151 -23.29 -2.39 -2.97
C ALA A 151 -22.74 -2.75 -1.57
N VAL A 152 -21.85 -3.74 -1.54
CA VAL A 152 -21.15 -4.20 -0.32
C VAL A 152 -19.67 -4.29 -0.62
N VAL A 153 -18.83 -3.77 0.29
CA VAL A 153 -17.37 -3.83 0.20
C VAL A 153 -16.83 -4.67 1.35
N LEU A 154 -16.20 -5.81 1.04
CA LEU A 154 -15.60 -6.72 2.02
C LEU A 154 -14.14 -6.34 2.28
N THR A 155 -13.82 -5.96 3.52
CA THR A 155 -12.49 -5.53 3.96
C THR A 155 -12.11 -6.15 5.30
N THR A 156 -12.32 -7.46 5.43
CA THR A 156 -12.26 -8.23 6.68
C THR A 156 -10.84 -8.39 7.27
N GLY A 157 -9.80 -7.98 6.55
CA GLY A 157 -8.42 -7.96 7.02
C GLY A 157 -7.92 -9.32 7.48
N THR A 158 -7.38 -9.38 8.69
CA THR A 158 -6.83 -10.61 9.31
C THR A 158 -7.79 -11.26 10.33
N TYR A 159 -9.07 -10.89 10.33
CA TYR A 159 -10.04 -11.35 11.33
C TYR A 159 -10.85 -12.57 10.90
N LEU A 160 -10.92 -12.85 9.58
CA LEU A 160 -11.80 -13.89 9.04
C LEU A 160 -11.25 -15.29 9.37
N LYS A 161 -12.00 -16.05 10.20
CA LYS A 161 -11.54 -17.34 10.78
C LYS A 161 -10.11 -17.25 11.30
N ALA A 162 -9.80 -16.17 12.01
CA ALA A 162 -8.46 -15.88 12.50
C ALA A 162 -8.04 -16.84 13.61
N ARG A 163 -6.74 -17.18 13.62
CA ARG A 163 -6.12 -18.03 14.62
C ARG A 163 -4.71 -17.51 14.93
N CYS A 164 -4.48 -17.09 16.17
CA CYS A 164 -3.16 -16.66 16.66
C CYS A 164 -2.43 -17.88 17.27
N ILE A 165 -1.19 -18.13 16.85
CA ILE A 165 -0.44 -19.34 17.17
C ILE A 165 0.97 -18.97 17.61
N TYR A 166 1.42 -19.55 18.73
CA TYR A 166 2.81 -19.53 19.18
C TYR A 166 3.12 -20.81 19.99
N GLY A 167 4.19 -21.51 19.61
CA GLY A 167 4.48 -22.84 20.14
C GLY A 167 3.29 -23.77 20.00
N GLU A 168 2.94 -24.40 21.10
CA GLU A 168 1.84 -25.35 21.20
C GLU A 168 0.47 -24.68 21.46
N VAL A 169 0.44 -23.34 21.57
CA VAL A 169 -0.79 -22.57 21.88
C VAL A 169 -1.46 -22.07 20.60
N SER A 170 -2.76 -22.33 20.49
CA SER A 170 -3.60 -21.87 19.38
C SER A 170 -4.85 -21.19 19.91
N ASN A 171 -4.96 -19.88 19.69
CA ASN A 171 -6.09 -19.05 20.10
C ASN A 171 -6.94 -18.66 18.89
N HIS A 172 -8.23 -18.97 18.90
CA HIS A 172 -9.17 -18.58 17.85
C HIS A 172 -9.63 -17.13 18.02
N THR A 173 -8.68 -16.20 17.93
CA THR A 173 -8.88 -14.76 18.05
C THR A 173 -8.27 -14.03 16.86
N GLY A 174 -8.73 -12.79 16.64
CA GLY A 174 -8.05 -11.82 15.80
C GLY A 174 -6.78 -11.27 16.47
N PRO A 175 -6.13 -10.29 15.87
CA PRO A 175 -4.94 -9.64 16.42
C PRO A 175 -5.19 -9.07 17.81
N ASN A 176 -4.18 -9.08 18.67
CA ASN A 176 -4.22 -8.53 20.04
C ASN A 176 -5.33 -9.14 20.94
N GLY A 177 -5.75 -10.37 20.67
CA GLY A 177 -6.82 -11.03 21.43
C GLY A 177 -8.24 -10.53 21.13
N LEU A 178 -8.43 -9.72 20.10
CA LEU A 178 -9.75 -9.28 19.67
C LEU A 178 -10.55 -10.42 19.06
N GLN A 179 -11.87 -10.28 19.03
CA GLN A 179 -12.77 -11.30 18.46
C GLN A 179 -12.44 -11.58 16.99
N ALA A 180 -12.40 -12.86 16.62
CA ALA A 180 -12.34 -13.28 15.21
C ALA A 180 -13.74 -13.29 14.59
N ALA A 181 -13.83 -13.04 13.27
CA ALA A 181 -15.05 -13.19 12.49
C ALA A 181 -15.13 -14.62 11.94
N ASN A 182 -15.99 -15.45 12.52
CA ASN A 182 -15.94 -16.90 12.29
C ASN A 182 -16.99 -17.42 11.28
N TYR A 183 -18.03 -16.67 11.00
CA TYR A 183 -19.21 -17.18 10.28
C TYR A 183 -19.26 -16.78 8.81
N LEU A 184 -18.81 -15.60 8.45
CA LEU A 184 -18.91 -15.05 7.09
C LEU A 184 -18.28 -15.96 6.01
N THR A 185 -17.22 -16.70 6.34
CA THR A 185 -16.53 -17.60 5.39
C THR A 185 -17.47 -18.64 4.77
N ASP A 186 -18.37 -19.19 5.55
CA ASP A 186 -19.27 -20.25 5.09
C ASP A 186 -20.35 -19.68 4.16
N SER A 187 -20.84 -18.47 4.46
CA SER A 187 -21.72 -17.72 3.56
C SER A 187 -21.03 -17.39 2.22
N LEU A 188 -19.78 -16.92 2.25
CA LEU A 188 -19.01 -16.64 1.02
C LEU A 188 -18.85 -17.89 0.16
N LYS A 189 -18.48 -19.02 0.77
CA LYS A 189 -18.34 -20.30 0.06
C LYS A 189 -19.65 -20.80 -0.54
N SER A 190 -20.77 -20.64 0.15
CA SER A 190 -22.10 -21.05 -0.37
C SER A 190 -22.50 -20.28 -1.63
N HIS A 191 -21.95 -19.09 -1.84
CA HIS A 191 -22.13 -18.28 -3.05
C HIS A 191 -21.00 -18.48 -4.09
N GLY A 192 -20.19 -19.55 -3.97
CA GLY A 192 -19.18 -19.92 -4.96
C GLY A 192 -17.85 -19.16 -4.84
N ILE A 193 -17.66 -18.34 -3.80
CA ILE A 193 -16.40 -17.61 -3.61
C ILE A 193 -15.31 -18.58 -3.12
N SER A 194 -14.22 -18.68 -3.87
CA SER A 194 -13.07 -19.50 -3.54
C SER A 194 -12.22 -18.84 -2.46
N MET A 195 -12.05 -19.54 -1.35
CA MET A 195 -11.32 -19.07 -0.17
C MET A 195 -9.96 -19.73 -0.05
N ARG A 196 -8.98 -18.98 0.47
CA ARG A 196 -7.63 -19.42 0.81
C ARG A 196 -7.29 -19.06 2.26
N ARG A 197 -6.19 -19.59 2.77
CA ARG A 197 -5.62 -19.18 4.06
C ARG A 197 -4.22 -18.65 3.86
N PHE A 198 -3.97 -17.48 4.42
CA PHE A 198 -2.63 -16.92 4.53
C PHE A 198 -2.24 -16.74 5.99
N LYS A 199 -0.97 -16.58 6.22
CA LYS A 199 -0.44 -16.25 7.55
C LYS A 199 0.42 -15.00 7.49
N THR A 200 0.47 -14.30 8.59
CA THR A 200 1.50 -13.29 8.87
C THR A 200 1.97 -13.46 10.31
N GLY A 201 2.83 -12.59 10.81
CA GLY A 201 3.33 -12.65 12.16
C GLY A 201 3.70 -11.29 12.70
N THR A 202 3.87 -11.20 13.99
CA THR A 202 4.31 -10.02 14.70
C THR A 202 5.34 -10.40 15.78
N PRO A 203 6.35 -9.54 16.07
CA PRO A 203 7.27 -9.78 17.18
C PRO A 203 6.64 -9.44 18.54
N ALA A 204 7.35 -9.73 19.60
CA ALA A 204 6.97 -9.33 20.95
C ALA A 204 6.95 -7.80 21.13
N ARG A 205 6.22 -7.36 22.15
CA ARG A 205 6.31 -6.00 22.71
C ARG A 205 7.03 -6.10 24.05
N ILE A 206 7.93 -5.14 24.28
CA ILE A 206 8.80 -5.10 25.44
C ILE A 206 8.56 -3.80 26.19
N ASP A 207 8.62 -3.84 27.52
CA ASP A 207 8.55 -2.64 28.37
C ASP A 207 9.83 -1.82 28.20
N LYS A 208 9.69 -0.58 27.70
CA LYS A 208 10.76 0.42 27.51
C LYS A 208 11.66 0.57 28.72
N ASN A 209 11.10 0.53 29.94
CA ASN A 209 11.85 0.73 31.18
C ASN A 209 12.83 -0.39 31.50
N THR A 210 12.77 -1.50 30.77
CA THR A 210 13.63 -2.68 30.96
C THR A 210 14.68 -2.86 29.86
N ILE A 211 14.82 -1.87 28.98
CA ILE A 211 15.75 -1.89 27.84
C ILE A 211 17.00 -1.09 28.19
N ASP A 212 18.17 -1.65 27.93
CA ASP A 212 19.45 -0.95 28.03
C ASP A 212 19.82 -0.33 26.66
N PHE A 213 19.37 0.90 26.44
CA PHE A 213 19.61 1.63 25.20
C PHE A 213 21.10 1.98 24.97
N SER A 214 21.94 1.94 26.01
CA SER A 214 23.38 2.22 25.87
C SER A 214 24.12 1.20 24.97
N LYS A 215 23.53 0.01 24.78
CA LYS A 215 24.04 -1.07 23.92
C LYS A 215 23.49 -1.02 22.49
N MET A 216 22.73 0.01 22.13
CA MET A 216 22.04 0.13 20.85
C MET A 216 22.46 1.41 20.13
N ALA A 217 22.36 1.40 18.80
CA ALA A 217 22.60 2.59 17.99
C ALA A 217 21.29 3.39 17.80
N GLU A 218 21.28 4.62 18.26
CA GLU A 218 20.14 5.51 18.10
C GLU A 218 19.90 5.85 16.62
N GLN A 219 18.63 5.86 16.23
CA GLN A 219 18.19 6.13 14.86
C GLN A 219 17.27 7.35 14.89
N PHE A 220 17.79 8.49 14.47
CA PHE A 220 17.07 9.75 14.40
C PHE A 220 16.17 9.82 13.17
N GLY A 221 15.09 10.61 13.25
CA GLY A 221 14.33 11.07 12.11
C GLY A 221 15.11 12.08 11.26
N ASP A 222 14.54 12.46 10.13
CA ASP A 222 15.11 13.53 9.32
C ASP A 222 14.83 14.90 9.96
N GLU A 223 15.75 15.85 9.80
CA GLU A 223 15.55 17.23 10.27
C GLU A 223 14.45 17.92 9.47
N ARG A 224 14.48 17.76 8.14
CA ARG A 224 13.42 18.22 7.24
C ARG A 224 12.32 17.18 7.17
N ILE A 225 11.12 17.58 7.53
CA ILE A 225 9.93 16.71 7.53
C ILE A 225 9.13 16.96 6.27
N VAL A 226 9.05 15.94 5.43
CA VAL A 226 8.22 15.98 4.22
C VAL A 226 6.85 15.38 4.56
N PRO A 227 5.74 16.14 4.43
CA PRO A 227 4.40 15.61 4.68
C PRO A 227 4.04 14.46 3.72
N PHE A 228 3.21 13.52 4.17
CA PHE A 228 2.58 12.55 3.27
C PHE A 228 1.43 13.20 2.49
N SER A 229 0.63 14.04 3.12
CA SER A 229 -0.45 14.74 2.43
C SER A 229 0.05 15.95 1.65
N PHE A 230 -0.40 16.11 0.43
CA PHE A 230 -0.16 17.31 -0.38
C PHE A 230 -0.95 18.54 0.11
N THR A 231 -1.82 18.38 1.12
CA THR A 231 -2.54 19.49 1.74
C THR A 231 -1.79 20.13 2.91
N ASN A 232 -0.74 19.48 3.41
CA ASN A 232 0.05 19.94 4.54
C ASN A 232 1.39 20.50 4.09
N LYS A 233 1.87 21.52 4.79
CA LYS A 233 3.24 22.02 4.69
C LYS A 233 4.06 21.51 5.87
N GLU A 234 5.40 21.61 5.80
CA GLU A 234 6.30 21.17 6.86
C GLU A 234 5.99 21.86 8.20
N GLU A 235 5.75 23.19 8.17
CA GLU A 235 5.42 23.98 9.35
C GLU A 235 4.13 23.55 10.05
N ASP A 236 3.16 23.00 9.31
CA ASP A 236 1.87 22.55 9.85
C ASP A 236 1.99 21.27 10.69
N ILE A 237 3.01 20.46 10.43
CA ILE A 237 3.15 19.12 11.01
C ILE A 237 4.41 18.97 11.87
N LYS A 238 5.28 19.99 11.93
CA LYS A 238 6.54 19.93 12.68
C LYS A 238 6.31 19.67 14.17
N ARG A 239 7.04 18.71 14.71
CA ARG A 239 7.04 18.33 16.13
C ARG A 239 8.36 17.73 16.56
N ASP A 240 8.58 17.60 17.86
CA ASP A 240 9.70 16.85 18.41
C ASP A 240 9.55 15.37 18.04
N GLN A 241 10.61 14.77 17.52
CA GLN A 241 10.61 13.39 17.08
C GLN A 241 11.17 12.45 18.15
N ILE A 242 10.63 11.23 18.19
CA ILE A 242 11.09 10.18 19.09
C ILE A 242 11.98 9.21 18.31
N SER A 243 13.16 8.90 18.84
CA SER A 243 14.12 8.01 18.20
C SER A 243 13.66 6.55 18.23
N CYS A 244 14.07 5.81 17.18
CA CYS A 244 14.13 4.37 17.18
C CYS A 244 15.56 3.91 17.50
N TRP A 245 15.74 2.62 17.74
CA TRP A 245 17.04 2.06 18.12
C TRP A 245 17.36 0.81 17.30
N LEU A 246 18.64 0.62 17.01
CA LEU A 246 19.14 -0.53 16.24
C LEU A 246 20.07 -1.38 17.10
N THR A 247 19.80 -2.66 17.16
CA THR A 247 20.68 -3.69 17.70
C THR A 247 20.71 -4.91 16.74
N TYR A 248 21.27 -6.03 17.19
CA TYR A 248 21.43 -7.21 16.34
C TYR A 248 21.19 -8.48 17.14
N THR A 249 20.75 -9.56 16.47
CA THR A 249 20.81 -10.91 17.03
C THR A 249 22.27 -11.34 17.20
N THR A 250 22.50 -12.31 18.09
CA THR A 250 23.80 -12.92 18.35
C THR A 250 23.84 -14.37 17.87
N GLU A 251 24.99 -15.03 17.91
CA GLU A 251 25.12 -16.46 17.64
C GLU A 251 24.29 -17.26 18.65
N GLU A 252 24.33 -16.87 19.94
CA GLU A 252 23.48 -17.48 20.99
C GLU A 252 21.99 -17.40 20.63
N THR A 253 21.51 -16.24 20.10
CA THR A 253 20.13 -16.09 19.62
C THR A 253 19.81 -17.13 18.55
N HIS A 254 20.74 -17.35 17.62
CA HIS A 254 20.56 -18.30 16.52
C HIS A 254 20.57 -19.75 17.01
N GLU A 255 21.42 -20.09 17.98
CA GLU A 255 21.48 -21.42 18.57
C GLU A 255 20.19 -21.75 19.33
N ILE A 256 19.71 -20.85 20.19
CA ILE A 256 18.43 -20.99 20.89
C ILE A 256 17.28 -21.28 19.92
N ILE A 257 17.23 -20.57 18.80
CA ILE A 257 16.17 -20.75 17.80
C ILE A 257 16.33 -22.10 17.08
N LYS A 258 17.54 -22.46 16.65
CA LYS A 258 17.82 -23.74 15.97
C LYS A 258 17.47 -24.95 16.82
N GLU A 259 17.82 -24.93 18.09
CA GLU A 259 17.52 -26.01 19.03
C GLU A 259 16.00 -26.21 19.23
N ASN A 260 15.22 -25.15 19.12
CA ASN A 260 13.77 -25.15 19.33
C ASN A 260 12.95 -25.06 18.05
N ILE A 261 13.57 -25.19 16.87
CA ILE A 261 12.88 -25.03 15.58
C ILE A 261 11.71 -26.01 15.42
N HIS A 262 11.84 -27.22 15.97
CA HIS A 262 10.82 -28.26 15.94
C HIS A 262 9.54 -27.88 16.71
N ARG A 263 9.62 -26.93 17.64
CA ARG A 263 8.49 -26.40 18.42
C ARG A 263 7.81 -25.19 17.73
N SER A 264 8.37 -24.73 16.61
CA SER A 264 7.74 -23.66 15.84
C SER A 264 6.56 -24.20 15.04
N PRO A 265 5.34 -23.65 15.19
CA PRO A 265 4.17 -24.01 14.40
C PRO A 265 4.39 -23.94 12.88
N LEU A 266 5.30 -23.08 12.45
CA LEU A 266 5.69 -22.94 11.04
C LEU A 266 6.40 -24.19 10.50
N PHE A 267 7.20 -24.87 11.33
CA PHE A 267 7.99 -26.04 10.94
C PHE A 267 7.36 -27.38 11.39
N SER A 268 6.47 -27.35 12.38
CA SER A 268 5.74 -28.54 12.83
C SER A 268 4.51 -28.88 11.96
N GLY A 269 4.13 -28.01 11.00
CA GLY A 269 2.95 -28.20 10.16
C GLY A 269 1.62 -27.78 10.81
N ALA A 270 1.65 -27.17 12.00
CA ALA A 270 0.45 -26.66 12.66
C ALA A 270 -0.15 -25.42 11.95
N ILE A 271 0.64 -24.71 11.16
CA ILE A 271 0.23 -23.60 10.30
C ILE A 271 0.00 -24.13 8.90
N GLU A 272 -1.23 -23.96 8.39
CA GLU A 272 -1.64 -24.33 7.03
C GLU A 272 -1.42 -23.19 6.03
N GLY A 273 -1.53 -21.95 6.50
CA GLY A 273 -1.46 -20.73 5.69
C GLY A 273 -0.07 -20.41 5.18
N THR A 274 0.04 -20.05 3.91
CA THR A 274 1.30 -19.56 3.33
C THR A 274 1.66 -18.18 3.89
N GLY A 275 2.93 -18.02 4.30
CA GLY A 275 3.43 -16.74 4.82
C GLY A 275 4.04 -15.85 3.75
N PRO A 276 4.20 -14.54 4.04
CA PRO A 276 4.77 -13.59 3.09
C PRO A 276 6.28 -13.79 2.93
N ARG A 277 6.75 -13.87 1.70
CA ARG A 277 8.17 -14.05 1.34
C ARG A 277 9.08 -12.92 1.88
N TYR A 278 8.57 -11.69 1.92
CA TYR A 278 9.33 -10.49 2.25
C TYR A 278 9.17 -10.01 3.71
N CYS A 279 8.50 -10.77 4.53
CA CYS A 279 8.42 -10.56 5.98
C CYS A 279 8.58 -11.92 6.69
N PRO A 280 9.74 -12.57 6.52
CA PRO A 280 9.99 -13.86 7.16
C PRO A 280 10.08 -13.68 8.68
N SER A 281 9.66 -14.72 9.41
CA SER A 281 9.95 -14.80 10.85
C SER A 281 11.45 -14.89 11.09
N ILE A 282 11.88 -14.71 12.34
CA ILE A 282 13.31 -14.85 12.65
C ILE A 282 13.79 -16.28 12.43
N GLU A 283 12.93 -17.29 12.70
CA GLU A 283 13.21 -18.70 12.42
C GLU A 283 13.47 -18.94 10.93
N ASP A 284 12.62 -18.36 10.06
CA ASP A 284 12.78 -18.42 8.61
C ASP A 284 14.09 -17.79 8.13
N LYS A 285 14.50 -16.66 8.74
CA LYS A 285 15.75 -15.97 8.37
C LYS A 285 16.95 -16.83 8.70
N ILE A 286 16.96 -17.46 9.89
CA ILE A 286 18.08 -18.27 10.35
C ILE A 286 18.22 -19.55 9.51
N VAL A 287 17.10 -20.16 9.12
CA VAL A 287 17.11 -21.36 8.27
C VAL A 287 17.51 -21.02 6.83
N LYS A 288 16.97 -19.93 6.26
CA LYS A 288 17.23 -19.53 4.86
C LYS A 288 18.59 -18.88 4.65
N PHE A 289 19.15 -18.25 5.67
CA PHE A 289 20.42 -17.53 5.62
C PHE A 289 21.40 -17.99 6.71
N PRO A 290 21.80 -19.28 6.71
CA PRO A 290 22.62 -19.88 7.77
C PRO A 290 24.01 -19.23 7.89
N ASP A 291 24.53 -18.64 6.82
CA ASP A 291 25.85 -17.97 6.78
C ASP A 291 25.85 -16.55 7.37
N LYS A 292 24.68 -16.05 7.81
CA LYS A 292 24.57 -14.75 8.44
C LYS A 292 24.74 -14.87 9.95
N ASN A 293 25.82 -14.27 10.49
CA ASN A 293 26.12 -14.32 11.92
C ASN A 293 25.17 -13.44 12.76
N ARG A 294 24.48 -12.50 12.14
CA ARG A 294 23.55 -11.59 12.82
C ARG A 294 22.47 -11.03 11.89
N HIS A 295 21.32 -10.71 12.46
CA HIS A 295 20.23 -9.99 11.81
C HIS A 295 19.92 -8.68 12.54
N GLN A 296 19.51 -7.66 11.82
CA GLN A 296 19.10 -6.37 12.40
C GLN A 296 17.83 -6.52 13.23
N VAL A 297 17.84 -5.88 14.38
CA VAL A 297 16.71 -5.78 15.31
C VAL A 297 16.44 -4.29 15.57
N PHE A 298 15.25 -3.84 15.23
CA PHE A 298 14.82 -2.46 15.46
C PHE A 298 13.92 -2.39 16.69
N ILE A 299 14.22 -1.49 17.60
CA ILE A 299 13.39 -1.18 18.76
C ILE A 299 12.65 0.11 18.44
N GLU A 300 11.34 0.00 18.27
CA GLU A 300 10.49 1.07 17.75
C GLU A 300 9.37 1.40 18.74
N PRO A 301 9.17 2.67 19.15
CA PRO A 301 8.08 3.06 20.03
C PRO A 301 6.71 2.82 19.37
N GLU A 302 5.75 2.30 20.12
CA GLU A 302 4.37 2.12 19.63
C GLU A 302 3.46 3.34 19.85
N GLY A 303 3.91 4.31 20.63
CA GLY A 303 3.17 5.53 20.92
C GLY A 303 3.91 6.43 21.93
N GLU A 304 3.47 7.66 22.04
CA GLU A 304 4.04 8.64 22.96
C GLU A 304 3.69 8.32 24.43
N TYR A 305 2.48 7.84 24.66
CA TYR A 305 1.92 7.58 25.99
C TYR A 305 1.88 6.10 26.38
N THR A 306 2.81 5.30 25.83
CA THR A 306 2.94 3.87 26.16
C THR A 306 4.41 3.51 26.34
N ASN A 307 4.67 2.53 27.21
CA ASN A 307 6.00 1.94 27.37
C ASN A 307 6.22 0.73 26.44
N GLU A 308 5.24 0.41 25.58
CA GLU A 308 5.38 -0.71 24.66
C GLU A 308 6.35 -0.36 23.53
N MET A 309 7.41 -1.16 23.39
CA MET A 309 8.37 -1.09 22.28
C MET A 309 8.21 -2.30 21.38
N TYR A 310 8.08 -2.07 20.07
CA TYR A 310 8.02 -3.08 19.03
C TYR A 310 9.43 -3.57 18.68
N VAL A 311 9.63 -4.90 18.63
CA VAL A 311 10.95 -5.49 18.36
C VAL A 311 11.03 -5.93 16.90
N GLY A 312 11.19 -4.97 16.01
CA GLY A 312 11.22 -5.18 14.55
C GLY A 312 12.34 -6.12 14.12
N GLY A 313 12.01 -7.08 13.27
CA GLY A 313 12.96 -8.09 12.79
C GLY A 313 12.94 -9.42 13.54
N MET A 314 12.27 -9.48 14.71
CA MET A 314 12.18 -10.63 15.60
C MET A 314 10.78 -11.27 15.62
N SER A 315 10.00 -11.13 14.55
CA SER A 315 8.71 -11.82 14.41
C SER A 315 8.91 -13.33 14.55
N SER A 316 8.12 -13.98 15.39
CA SER A 316 8.29 -15.40 15.72
C SER A 316 6.98 -16.07 16.07
N SER A 317 6.91 -17.37 15.90
CA SER A 317 5.86 -18.23 16.41
C SER A 317 6.36 -19.26 17.43
N LEU A 318 7.59 -19.14 17.89
CA LEU A 318 8.15 -20.01 18.93
C LEU A 318 7.37 -19.89 20.25
N PRO A 319 7.38 -20.90 21.11
CA PRO A 319 6.68 -20.86 22.39
C PRO A 319 7.28 -19.83 23.34
N GLU A 320 6.51 -19.41 24.33
CA GLU A 320 6.83 -18.29 25.23
C GLU A 320 8.16 -18.46 25.96
N ASP A 321 8.46 -19.66 26.45
CA ASP A 321 9.74 -19.97 27.14
C ASP A 321 10.96 -19.76 26.22
N VAL A 322 10.82 -20.07 24.94
CA VAL A 322 11.87 -19.85 23.94
C VAL A 322 11.94 -18.36 23.56
N GLN A 323 10.80 -17.67 23.45
CA GLN A 323 10.77 -16.24 23.20
C GLN A 323 11.56 -15.48 24.27
N TYR A 324 11.37 -15.75 25.54
CA TYR A 324 12.15 -15.13 26.62
C TYR A 324 13.65 -15.33 26.43
N LYS A 325 14.10 -16.57 26.18
CA LYS A 325 15.52 -16.87 25.96
C LYS A 325 16.10 -16.12 24.75
N MET A 326 15.42 -16.18 23.61
CA MET A 326 15.92 -15.55 22.39
C MET A 326 15.95 -14.01 22.47
N TYR A 327 14.97 -13.37 23.13
CA TYR A 327 15.00 -11.92 23.31
C TYR A 327 16.12 -11.51 24.30
N HIS A 328 16.31 -12.25 25.42
CA HIS A 328 17.35 -11.97 26.39
C HIS A 328 18.78 -12.16 25.87
N SER A 329 18.98 -12.90 24.79
CA SER A 329 20.29 -13.04 24.13
C SER A 329 20.64 -11.87 23.19
N VAL A 330 19.70 -10.90 22.98
CA VAL A 330 19.93 -9.73 22.13
C VAL A 330 20.52 -8.59 22.96
N PRO A 331 21.65 -7.96 22.54
CA PRO A 331 22.27 -6.86 23.26
C PRO A 331 21.29 -5.70 23.57
N GLY A 332 21.21 -5.34 24.84
CA GLY A 332 20.30 -4.34 25.38
C GLY A 332 18.93 -4.86 25.80
N LEU A 333 18.64 -6.13 25.54
CA LEU A 333 17.38 -6.80 25.93
C LEU A 333 17.58 -7.88 27.01
N GLU A 334 18.74 -7.97 27.62
CA GLU A 334 19.09 -9.03 28.58
C GLU A 334 18.14 -9.10 29.79
N ASN A 335 17.55 -7.96 30.16
CA ASN A 335 16.59 -7.85 31.27
C ASN A 335 15.18 -7.46 30.80
N ALA A 336 14.91 -7.58 29.50
CA ALA A 336 13.68 -7.12 28.90
C ALA A 336 12.46 -7.87 29.43
N LYS A 337 11.40 -7.16 29.80
CA LYS A 337 10.10 -7.73 30.15
C LYS A 337 9.20 -7.74 28.93
N ILE A 338 8.77 -8.92 28.53
CA ILE A 338 7.80 -9.09 27.44
C ILE A 338 6.42 -8.67 27.96
N VAL A 339 5.81 -7.67 27.32
CA VAL A 339 4.44 -7.22 27.62
C VAL A 339 3.43 -7.99 26.78
N ARG A 340 3.78 -8.32 25.53
CA ARG A 340 2.98 -9.14 24.62
C ARG A 340 3.89 -10.12 23.89
N ASN A 341 3.50 -11.38 23.82
CA ASN A 341 4.25 -12.38 23.08
C ASN A 341 4.21 -12.15 21.57
N ALA A 342 5.25 -12.57 20.87
CA ALA A 342 5.21 -12.75 19.43
C ALA A 342 4.24 -13.88 19.06
N TYR A 343 3.60 -13.78 17.90
CA TYR A 343 2.70 -14.81 17.38
C TYR A 343 2.63 -14.80 15.86
N ALA A 344 2.29 -15.93 15.28
CA ALA A 344 1.79 -16.01 13.93
C ALA A 344 0.27 -15.91 13.94
N ILE A 345 -0.31 -15.28 12.92
CA ILE A 345 -1.76 -15.25 12.72
C ILE A 345 -2.09 -15.82 11.35
N GLU A 346 -3.00 -16.80 11.33
CA GLU A 346 -3.65 -17.28 10.11
C GLU A 346 -5.02 -16.65 9.95
N TYR A 347 -5.40 -16.38 8.71
CA TYR A 347 -6.69 -15.76 8.37
C TYR A 347 -7.18 -16.19 6.99
N GLY A 348 -8.50 -16.08 6.78
CA GLY A 348 -9.14 -16.34 5.49
C GLY A 348 -8.96 -15.17 4.52
N CYS A 349 -8.67 -15.49 3.25
CA CYS A 349 -8.61 -14.55 2.14
C CYS A 349 -9.15 -15.21 0.87
N ILE A 350 -9.31 -14.44 -0.20
CA ILE A 350 -9.75 -14.95 -1.50
C ILE A 350 -8.58 -15.07 -2.48
N ASP A 351 -8.83 -15.81 -3.56
CA ASP A 351 -8.07 -15.67 -4.79
C ASP A 351 -8.58 -14.40 -5.52
N ALA A 352 -7.77 -13.36 -5.57
CA ALA A 352 -8.17 -12.07 -6.15
C ALA A 352 -8.39 -12.12 -7.68
N THR A 353 -8.03 -13.22 -8.34
CA THR A 353 -8.38 -13.43 -9.76
C THR A 353 -9.90 -13.56 -10.01
N GLN A 354 -10.69 -13.73 -8.95
CA GLN A 354 -12.17 -13.66 -8.98
C GLN A 354 -12.71 -12.23 -9.12
N LEU A 355 -11.85 -11.23 -9.01
CA LEU A 355 -12.21 -9.82 -9.10
C LEU A 355 -11.95 -9.24 -10.49
N LYS A 356 -12.77 -8.27 -10.87
CA LYS A 356 -12.49 -7.33 -11.96
C LYS A 356 -11.41 -6.32 -11.52
N ALA A 357 -10.83 -5.59 -12.46
CA ALA A 357 -9.91 -4.49 -12.13
C ALA A 357 -10.54 -3.35 -11.32
N SER A 358 -11.87 -3.29 -11.27
CA SER A 358 -12.65 -2.39 -10.40
C SER A 358 -12.72 -2.85 -8.95
N LEU A 359 -12.17 -4.04 -8.63
CA LEU A 359 -12.30 -4.77 -7.37
C LEU A 359 -13.71 -5.29 -7.07
N GLU A 360 -14.59 -5.31 -8.06
CA GLU A 360 -15.90 -5.98 -8.01
C GLU A 360 -15.73 -7.48 -8.31
N PHE A 361 -16.48 -8.34 -7.62
CA PHE A 361 -16.52 -9.76 -7.96
C PHE A 361 -17.13 -9.98 -9.35
N LYS A 362 -16.58 -10.93 -10.10
CA LYS A 362 -17.04 -11.25 -11.45
C LYS A 362 -18.43 -11.88 -11.46
N GLU A 363 -18.71 -12.73 -10.46
CA GLU A 363 -19.92 -13.54 -10.40
C GLU A 363 -21.04 -12.93 -9.53
N ILE A 364 -20.75 -11.88 -8.73
CA ILE A 364 -21.73 -11.24 -7.85
C ILE A 364 -21.73 -9.74 -8.09
N ASP A 365 -22.76 -9.26 -8.76
CA ASP A 365 -22.94 -7.86 -9.09
C ASP A 365 -23.14 -7.01 -7.83
N GLY A 366 -22.39 -5.90 -7.71
CA GLY A 366 -22.40 -5.00 -6.56
C GLY A 366 -21.60 -5.46 -5.34
N LEU A 367 -20.93 -6.62 -5.38
CA LEU A 367 -20.04 -7.07 -4.33
C LEU A 367 -18.59 -6.70 -4.68
N PHE A 368 -17.95 -5.92 -3.81
CA PHE A 368 -16.55 -5.47 -3.93
C PHE A 368 -15.70 -5.99 -2.78
N SER A 369 -14.39 -5.94 -2.93
CA SER A 369 -13.48 -6.26 -1.81
C SER A 369 -12.16 -5.52 -1.89
N GLY A 370 -11.44 -5.46 -0.75
CA GLY A 370 -10.15 -4.80 -0.65
C GLY A 370 -9.31 -5.26 0.53
N GLY A 371 -8.02 -4.94 0.47
CA GLY A 371 -7.05 -5.17 1.53
C GLY A 371 -6.54 -6.60 1.63
N GLN A 372 -6.25 -7.06 2.84
CA GLN A 372 -5.69 -8.39 3.08
C GLN A 372 -6.65 -9.51 2.71
N PHE A 373 -7.95 -9.25 2.70
CA PHE A 373 -8.95 -10.17 2.20
C PHE A 373 -8.71 -10.57 0.73
N ASN A 374 -8.14 -9.67 -0.09
CA ASN A 374 -7.73 -9.96 -1.47
C ASN A 374 -6.36 -10.62 -1.58
N GLY A 375 -5.77 -11.07 -0.48
CA GLY A 375 -4.47 -11.73 -0.47
C GLY A 375 -3.26 -10.79 -0.54
N SER A 376 -3.43 -9.50 -0.28
CA SER A 376 -2.31 -8.56 -0.11
C SER A 376 -1.83 -8.52 1.35
N SER A 377 -0.66 -7.93 1.60
CA SER A 377 -0.11 -7.72 2.95
C SER A 377 0.49 -6.33 3.07
N GLY A 378 -0.01 -5.55 4.00
CA GLY A 378 0.42 -4.19 4.35
C GLY A 378 -0.74 -3.22 4.47
N TYR A 379 -0.56 -2.20 5.34
CA TYR A 379 -1.59 -1.20 5.62
C TYR A 379 -1.88 -0.31 4.41
N GLU A 380 -0.83 0.05 3.67
CA GLU A 380 -0.89 0.92 2.51
C GLU A 380 -1.53 0.22 1.30
N GLU A 381 -1.19 -1.05 1.09
CA GLU A 381 -1.84 -1.89 0.08
C GLU A 381 -3.33 -2.07 0.38
N ALA A 382 -3.67 -2.21 1.67
CA ALA A 382 -5.05 -2.33 2.10
C ALA A 382 -5.83 -1.03 1.87
N ALA A 383 -5.28 0.10 2.30
CA ALA A 383 -5.87 1.42 2.13
C ALA A 383 -6.10 1.76 0.65
N ALA A 384 -5.12 1.50 -0.21
CA ALA A 384 -5.21 1.73 -1.65
C ALA A 384 -6.36 0.95 -2.31
N GLN A 385 -6.49 -0.34 -1.98
CA GLN A 385 -7.57 -1.17 -2.49
C GLN A 385 -8.93 -0.74 -1.93
N GLY A 386 -8.98 -0.42 -0.63
CA GLY A 386 -10.21 0.07 0.02
C GLY A 386 -10.72 1.34 -0.63
N LEU A 387 -9.84 2.31 -0.86
CA LEU A 387 -10.17 3.56 -1.55
C LEU A 387 -10.77 3.30 -2.94
N MET A 388 -10.10 2.49 -3.75
CA MET A 388 -10.56 2.18 -5.11
C MET A 388 -11.86 1.39 -5.12
N ALA A 389 -12.04 0.44 -4.19
CA ALA A 389 -13.28 -0.32 -4.05
C ALA A 389 -14.46 0.59 -3.64
N GLY A 390 -14.24 1.50 -2.68
CA GLY A 390 -15.24 2.48 -2.25
C GLY A 390 -15.64 3.45 -3.37
N ILE A 391 -14.66 4.00 -4.10
CA ILE A 391 -14.90 4.85 -5.28
C ILE A 391 -15.73 4.08 -6.32
N ASN A 392 -15.36 2.86 -6.65
CA ASN A 392 -16.00 2.10 -7.72
C ASN A 392 -17.40 1.58 -7.31
N ALA A 393 -17.60 1.26 -6.03
CA ALA A 393 -18.94 0.99 -5.50
C ALA A 393 -19.88 2.21 -5.65
N ALA A 394 -19.39 3.41 -5.27
CA ALA A 394 -20.13 4.65 -5.44
C ALA A 394 -20.42 4.98 -6.91
N ARG A 395 -19.42 4.84 -7.80
CA ARG A 395 -19.59 5.08 -9.25
C ARG A 395 -20.61 4.12 -9.88
N LYS A 396 -20.62 2.86 -9.43
CA LYS A 396 -21.63 1.89 -9.88
C LYS A 396 -23.05 2.38 -9.55
N LEU A 397 -23.26 2.91 -8.36
CA LEU A 397 -24.55 3.47 -7.97
C LEU A 397 -24.90 4.78 -8.71
N GLN A 398 -23.88 5.50 -9.20
CA GLN A 398 -24.02 6.66 -10.09
C GLN A 398 -24.27 6.27 -11.56
N GLU A 399 -24.25 4.98 -11.88
CA GLU A 399 -24.32 4.47 -13.27
C GLU A 399 -23.19 4.99 -14.16
N LYS A 400 -21.99 5.20 -13.57
CA LYS A 400 -20.78 5.65 -14.24
C LYS A 400 -19.77 4.52 -14.38
N ASP A 401 -18.93 4.60 -15.41
CA ASP A 401 -17.84 3.65 -15.59
C ASP A 401 -16.90 3.64 -14.37
N PRO A 402 -16.37 2.47 -13.96
CA PRO A 402 -15.42 2.39 -12.88
C PRO A 402 -14.12 3.14 -13.19
N ILE A 403 -13.49 3.71 -12.17
CA ILE A 403 -12.13 4.24 -12.26
C ILE A 403 -11.16 3.06 -12.15
N ILE A 404 -10.40 2.83 -13.20
CA ILE A 404 -9.35 1.82 -13.28
C ILE A 404 -8.04 2.53 -13.59
N LEU A 405 -7.12 2.52 -12.62
CA LEU A 405 -5.79 3.06 -12.80
C LEU A 405 -4.92 2.01 -13.50
N ASP A 406 -4.29 2.39 -14.59
CA ASP A 406 -3.35 1.49 -15.27
C ASP A 406 -1.95 1.52 -14.63
N ARG A 407 -1.12 0.53 -14.99
CA ARG A 407 0.24 0.36 -14.47
C ARG A 407 1.18 1.53 -14.78
N SER A 408 0.85 2.36 -15.76
CA SER A 408 1.63 3.55 -16.11
C SER A 408 1.17 4.83 -15.40
N GLN A 409 0.01 4.76 -14.72
CA GLN A 409 -0.58 5.90 -14.01
C GLN A 409 -0.27 5.89 -12.51
N ALA A 410 -0.25 4.70 -11.88
CA ALA A 410 -0.12 4.59 -10.44
C ALA A 410 0.48 3.26 -9.96
N TYR A 411 1.17 3.27 -8.81
CA TYR A 411 1.48 2.05 -8.05
C TYR A 411 0.20 1.31 -7.62
N ILE A 412 -0.88 2.04 -7.33
CA ILE A 412 -2.22 1.46 -7.07
C ILE A 412 -2.66 0.63 -8.28
N GLY A 413 -2.44 1.13 -9.50
CA GLY A 413 -2.73 0.40 -10.74
C GLY A 413 -1.89 -0.87 -10.88
N VAL A 414 -0.60 -0.80 -10.57
CA VAL A 414 0.30 -1.97 -10.55
C VAL A 414 -0.16 -3.01 -9.52
N LEU A 415 -0.52 -2.56 -8.32
CA LEU A 415 -1.01 -3.41 -7.23
C LEU A 415 -2.28 -4.19 -7.64
N ILE A 416 -3.28 -3.47 -8.12
CA ILE A 416 -4.57 -4.08 -8.47
C ILE A 416 -4.42 -5.01 -9.69
N ASP A 417 -3.72 -4.57 -10.73
CA ASP A 417 -3.48 -5.41 -11.92
C ASP A 417 -2.74 -6.71 -11.55
N ASP A 418 -1.70 -6.63 -10.72
CA ASP A 418 -0.99 -7.83 -10.24
C ASP A 418 -1.91 -8.78 -9.46
N LEU A 419 -2.77 -8.25 -8.57
CA LEU A 419 -3.68 -9.07 -7.77
C LEU A 419 -4.72 -9.81 -8.63
N VAL A 420 -5.33 -9.12 -9.60
CA VAL A 420 -6.43 -9.70 -10.39
C VAL A 420 -5.95 -10.55 -11.57
N THR A 421 -4.67 -10.46 -11.95
CA THR A 421 -4.12 -11.21 -13.10
C THR A 421 -3.12 -12.30 -12.73
N LYS A 422 -2.41 -12.12 -11.59
CA LYS A 422 -1.38 -13.08 -11.15
C LYS A 422 -1.93 -13.91 -10.01
N GLU A 423 -2.05 -15.20 -10.19
CA GLU A 423 -2.35 -16.11 -9.09
C GLU A 423 -1.24 -16.04 -8.03
N THR A 424 -1.46 -15.27 -6.97
CA THR A 424 -0.51 -15.16 -5.89
C THR A 424 -0.65 -16.35 -4.94
N GLN A 425 0.42 -17.13 -4.78
CA GLN A 425 0.45 -18.27 -3.85
C GLN A 425 0.91 -17.87 -2.43
N GLU A 426 1.32 -16.62 -2.26
CA GLU A 426 1.79 -16.01 -1.02
C GLU A 426 1.20 -14.62 -0.88
N PRO A 427 1.11 -14.04 0.35
CA PRO A 427 0.62 -12.69 0.54
C PRO A 427 1.38 -11.68 -0.33
N TYR A 428 0.65 -11.00 -1.21
CA TYR A 428 1.22 -10.01 -2.12
C TYR A 428 1.72 -8.79 -1.34
N ARG A 429 2.91 -8.33 -1.67
CA ARG A 429 3.49 -7.10 -1.15
C ARG A 429 3.96 -6.21 -2.29
N MET A 430 3.62 -4.92 -2.22
CA MET A 430 4.10 -3.94 -3.17
C MET A 430 5.60 -3.68 -2.99
N MET A 431 6.33 -3.66 -4.10
CA MET A 431 7.76 -3.34 -4.16
C MET A 431 8.06 -2.47 -5.38
N THR A 432 9.08 -1.62 -5.29
CA THR A 432 9.49 -0.77 -6.40
C THR A 432 9.86 -1.56 -7.66
N SER A 433 10.36 -2.79 -7.50
CA SER A 433 10.70 -3.67 -8.64
C SER A 433 9.51 -4.16 -9.45
N ARG A 434 8.28 -4.06 -8.91
CA ARG A 434 7.06 -4.46 -9.62
C ARG A 434 6.57 -3.42 -10.62
N ALA A 435 7.00 -2.16 -10.45
CA ALA A 435 6.63 -1.07 -11.34
C ALA A 435 7.64 -0.93 -12.49
N GLU A 436 7.15 -0.91 -13.72
CA GLU A 436 7.95 -0.77 -14.93
C GLU A 436 8.40 0.68 -15.15
N TYR A 437 7.57 1.65 -14.75
CA TYR A 437 7.74 3.07 -15.05
C TYR A 437 8.07 3.89 -13.79
N ARG A 438 9.04 3.43 -12.98
CA ARG A 438 9.33 4.00 -11.64
C ARG A 438 9.63 5.49 -11.64
N LEU A 439 10.27 6.02 -12.69
CA LEU A 439 10.60 7.44 -12.76
C LEU A 439 9.37 8.30 -13.06
N LEU A 440 8.35 7.76 -13.72
CA LEU A 440 7.06 8.42 -13.92
C LEU A 440 6.17 8.31 -12.66
N LEU A 441 6.29 7.20 -11.92
CA LEU A 441 5.44 6.88 -10.76
C LEU A 441 6.10 7.27 -9.42
N ARG A 442 6.76 8.42 -9.37
CA ARG A 442 7.40 8.89 -8.12
C ARG A 442 6.35 9.28 -7.07
N GLN A 443 6.75 9.23 -5.79
CA GLN A 443 5.87 9.69 -4.71
C GLN A 443 5.66 11.21 -4.73
N ASP A 444 6.69 11.96 -5.14
CA ASP A 444 6.70 13.43 -5.18
C ASP A 444 5.79 14.05 -6.24
N ASN A 445 5.41 13.29 -7.26
CA ASN A 445 4.53 13.74 -8.34
C ASN A 445 3.16 13.04 -8.36
N ALA A 446 2.76 12.38 -7.29
CA ALA A 446 1.50 11.65 -7.25
C ALA A 446 0.29 12.58 -7.43
N ASP A 447 0.36 13.82 -6.92
CA ASP A 447 -0.67 14.85 -7.09
C ASP A 447 -0.84 15.22 -8.57
N LEU A 448 0.25 15.48 -9.28
CA LEU A 448 0.24 15.81 -10.72
C LEU A 448 -0.38 14.69 -11.58
N ARG A 449 -0.31 13.44 -11.13
CA ARG A 449 -0.85 12.29 -11.86
C ARG A 449 -2.30 11.96 -11.51
N LEU A 450 -2.74 12.16 -10.26
CA LEU A 450 -3.95 11.54 -9.73
C LEU A 450 -4.97 12.52 -9.14
N THR A 451 -4.59 13.74 -8.75
CA THR A 451 -5.52 14.67 -8.07
C THR A 451 -6.68 15.08 -8.97
N LYS A 452 -6.46 15.23 -10.29
CA LYS A 452 -7.54 15.45 -11.24
C LYS A 452 -8.56 14.30 -11.23
N ILE A 453 -8.09 13.04 -11.16
CA ILE A 453 -8.97 11.86 -11.09
C ILE A 453 -9.78 11.88 -9.79
N GLY A 454 -9.15 12.21 -8.66
CA GLY A 454 -9.84 12.37 -7.37
C GLY A 454 -10.87 13.50 -7.37
N TYR A 455 -10.58 14.61 -8.07
CA TYR A 455 -11.51 15.71 -8.26
C TYR A 455 -12.74 15.28 -9.10
N GLU A 456 -12.51 14.63 -10.23
CA GLU A 456 -13.58 14.11 -11.10
C GLU A 456 -14.42 13.03 -10.40
N ALA A 457 -13.85 12.30 -9.44
CA ALA A 457 -14.55 11.37 -8.59
C ALA A 457 -15.39 12.05 -7.49
N GLY A 458 -15.15 13.33 -7.20
CA GLY A 458 -15.84 14.09 -6.16
C GLY A 458 -15.19 13.99 -4.76
N LEU A 459 -13.94 13.55 -4.66
CA LEU A 459 -13.20 13.40 -3.40
C LEU A 459 -12.24 14.56 -3.10
N ILE A 460 -11.90 15.35 -4.10
CA ILE A 460 -11.01 16.51 -4.01
C ILE A 460 -11.83 17.80 -4.16
N SER A 461 -11.60 18.76 -3.28
CA SER A 461 -12.26 20.06 -3.33
C SER A 461 -11.78 20.89 -4.52
N GLN A 462 -12.62 21.83 -4.99
CA GLN A 462 -12.25 22.81 -6.03
C GLN A 462 -10.97 23.57 -5.63
N GLU A 463 -10.88 24.05 -4.40
CA GLU A 463 -9.70 24.77 -3.90
C GLU A 463 -8.41 23.96 -4.04
N ARG A 464 -8.45 22.67 -3.67
CA ARG A 464 -7.29 21.79 -3.80
C ARG A 464 -6.92 21.55 -5.27
N TYR A 465 -7.92 21.41 -6.13
CA TYR A 465 -7.70 21.25 -7.57
C TYR A 465 -7.12 22.51 -8.20
N ASP A 466 -7.62 23.70 -7.83
CA ASP A 466 -7.08 24.98 -8.32
C ASP A 466 -5.61 25.16 -7.91
N LYS A 467 -5.24 24.80 -6.68
CA LYS A 467 -3.83 24.79 -6.23
C LYS A 467 -2.96 23.88 -7.09
N LEU A 468 -3.46 22.72 -7.49
CA LEU A 468 -2.75 21.82 -8.40
C LEU A 468 -2.51 22.48 -9.77
N LEU A 469 -3.53 23.13 -10.35
CA LEU A 469 -3.40 23.81 -11.65
C LEU A 469 -2.37 24.92 -11.60
N VAL A 470 -2.32 25.69 -10.50
CA VAL A 470 -1.28 26.71 -10.28
C VAL A 470 0.11 26.08 -10.23
N LYS A 471 0.27 24.98 -9.50
CA LYS A 471 1.54 24.25 -9.42
C LYS A 471 1.99 23.72 -10.79
N GLU A 472 1.10 23.13 -11.57
CA GLU A 472 1.39 22.67 -12.93
C GLU A 472 1.87 23.81 -13.82
N GLN A 473 1.18 24.96 -13.78
CA GLN A 473 1.55 26.13 -14.55
C GLN A 473 2.93 26.68 -14.14
N GLN A 474 3.19 26.78 -12.83
CA GLN A 474 4.49 27.24 -12.31
C GLN A 474 5.65 26.33 -12.77
N ILE A 475 5.46 25.01 -12.75
CA ILE A 475 6.47 24.07 -13.25
C ILE A 475 6.72 24.28 -14.75
N GLU A 476 5.66 24.42 -15.56
CA GLU A 476 5.76 24.60 -17.00
C GLU A 476 6.45 25.92 -17.36
N ASP A 477 6.05 27.01 -16.74
CA ASP A 477 6.60 28.36 -17.00
C ASP A 477 8.08 28.42 -16.61
N GLU A 478 8.47 27.83 -15.46
CA GLU A 478 9.85 27.81 -15.03
C GLU A 478 10.73 26.94 -15.93
N MET A 479 10.23 25.79 -16.36
CA MET A 479 10.98 24.97 -17.31
C MET A 479 11.24 25.70 -18.63
N LYS A 480 10.24 26.45 -19.16
CA LYS A 480 10.41 27.28 -20.36
C LYS A 480 11.41 28.42 -20.12
N ARG A 481 11.28 29.14 -19.00
CA ARG A 481 12.21 30.21 -18.64
C ARG A 481 13.67 29.75 -18.63
N LEU A 482 13.94 28.60 -18.00
CA LEU A 482 15.28 28.04 -17.86
C LEU A 482 15.88 27.57 -19.20
N GLU A 483 15.07 27.20 -20.19
CA GLU A 483 15.53 26.87 -21.55
C GLU A 483 16.12 28.09 -22.27
N ASP A 484 15.64 29.31 -21.96
CA ASP A 484 16.07 30.55 -22.61
C ASP A 484 17.28 31.19 -21.91
N ILE A 485 17.60 30.85 -20.68
CA ILE A 485 18.71 31.42 -19.92
C ILE A 485 20.06 30.85 -20.38
N ASN A 486 20.93 31.78 -20.81
CA ASN A 486 22.33 31.49 -21.09
C ASN A 486 23.22 32.06 -19.97
N VAL A 487 23.98 31.18 -19.33
CA VAL A 487 24.91 31.51 -18.24
C VAL A 487 26.29 31.75 -18.81
N GLY A 488 26.79 32.97 -18.69
CA GLY A 488 28.14 33.33 -19.12
C GLY A 488 29.23 32.89 -18.13
N ALA A 489 30.47 32.79 -18.60
CA ALA A 489 31.63 32.39 -17.77
C ALA A 489 32.14 33.56 -16.89
N SER A 490 31.29 34.26 -16.17
CA SER A 490 31.66 35.34 -15.26
C SER A 490 32.39 34.80 -14.02
N LYS A 491 33.12 35.68 -13.32
CA LYS A 491 33.88 35.29 -12.11
C LYS A 491 32.96 34.67 -11.05
N ASN A 492 31.77 35.24 -10.84
CA ASN A 492 30.83 34.72 -9.86
C ASN A 492 30.33 33.32 -10.22
N VAL A 493 30.05 33.07 -11.51
CA VAL A 493 29.64 31.74 -11.99
C VAL A 493 30.76 30.72 -11.80
N GLN A 494 32.00 31.08 -12.15
CA GLN A 494 33.13 30.16 -11.98
C GLN A 494 33.37 29.81 -10.52
N SER A 495 33.34 30.82 -9.62
CA SER A 495 33.52 30.60 -8.19
C SER A 495 32.41 29.69 -7.60
N LEU A 496 31.14 29.88 -8.00
CA LEU A 496 30.03 29.01 -7.56
C LEU A 496 30.22 27.57 -8.05
N LEU A 497 30.60 27.39 -9.33
CA LEU A 497 30.84 26.05 -9.88
C LEU A 497 31.99 25.33 -9.18
N GLU A 498 33.10 26.03 -8.88
CA GLU A 498 34.21 25.48 -8.12
C GLU A 498 33.81 25.10 -6.69
N GLU A 499 33.04 25.96 -6.00
CA GLU A 499 32.53 25.70 -4.65
C GLU A 499 31.65 24.45 -4.60
N LEU A 500 30.79 24.26 -5.62
CA LEU A 500 29.95 23.10 -5.77
C LEU A 500 30.66 21.86 -6.35
N GLY A 501 31.97 21.92 -6.56
CA GLY A 501 32.76 20.80 -7.09
C GLY A 501 32.48 20.49 -8.56
N SER A 502 31.94 21.43 -9.31
CA SER A 502 31.63 21.28 -10.73
C SER A 502 32.70 21.87 -11.63
N THR A 503 32.76 21.39 -12.85
CA THR A 503 33.69 21.92 -13.87
C THR A 503 33.31 23.35 -14.28
N THR A 504 34.30 24.24 -14.33
CA THR A 504 34.14 25.63 -14.79
C THR A 504 33.74 25.72 -16.26
N LEU A 505 33.09 26.83 -16.65
CA LEU A 505 32.66 27.07 -18.02
C LEU A 505 33.81 27.61 -18.88
N LYS A 506 34.01 27.05 -20.08
CA LYS A 506 34.91 27.59 -21.13
C LYS A 506 34.17 28.60 -22.03
N SER A 507 32.87 28.47 -22.16
CA SER A 507 32.00 29.35 -22.92
C SER A 507 30.63 29.42 -22.22
N SER A 508 29.70 30.23 -22.70
CA SER A 508 28.32 30.24 -22.16
C SER A 508 27.67 28.89 -22.33
N ALA A 509 26.87 28.52 -21.33
CA ALA A 509 26.08 27.29 -21.31
C ALA A 509 24.61 27.61 -20.98
N LYS A 510 23.69 26.78 -21.40
CA LYS A 510 22.30 26.86 -20.98
C LYS A 510 22.16 26.56 -19.48
N MET A 511 21.25 27.24 -18.80
CA MET A 511 20.95 26.95 -17.39
C MET A 511 20.51 25.48 -17.22
N THR A 512 19.71 24.95 -18.14
CA THR A 512 19.29 23.55 -18.16
C THR A 512 20.46 22.56 -18.32
N GLU A 513 21.53 22.94 -19.03
CA GLU A 513 22.74 22.11 -19.14
C GLU A 513 23.51 22.03 -17.81
N LEU A 514 23.52 23.11 -17.05
CA LEU A 514 24.12 23.13 -15.71
C LEU A 514 23.31 22.26 -14.75
N ILE A 515 21.98 22.38 -14.72
CA ILE A 515 21.10 21.55 -13.88
C ILE A 515 21.25 20.06 -14.19
N ARG A 516 21.54 19.68 -15.45
CA ARG A 516 21.75 18.27 -15.84
C ARG A 516 23.03 17.67 -15.28
N ARG A 517 24.00 18.47 -14.82
CA ARG A 517 25.22 17.95 -14.21
C ARG A 517 24.90 17.22 -12.91
N PRO A 518 25.53 16.06 -12.62
CA PRO A 518 25.22 15.25 -11.43
C PRO A 518 25.35 16.03 -10.11
N GLU A 519 26.38 16.85 -10.00
CA GLU A 519 26.75 17.61 -8.80
C GLU A 519 25.94 18.88 -8.58
N LEU A 520 25.20 19.37 -9.58
CA LEU A 520 24.43 20.61 -9.50
C LEU A 520 22.92 20.32 -9.41
N THR A 521 22.20 21.16 -8.67
CA THR A 521 20.73 21.15 -8.64
C THR A 521 20.19 22.51 -9.03
N TYR A 522 18.90 22.57 -9.36
CA TYR A 522 18.20 23.82 -9.60
C TYR A 522 18.36 24.78 -8.42
N MET A 523 18.30 24.27 -7.18
CA MET A 523 18.40 25.09 -5.97
C MET A 523 19.80 25.69 -5.79
N ASP A 524 20.85 24.94 -6.10
CA ASP A 524 22.24 25.39 -5.96
C ASP A 524 22.61 26.55 -6.90
N LEU A 525 21.89 26.67 -8.02
CA LEU A 525 22.12 27.71 -9.05
C LEU A 525 21.39 29.02 -8.78
N ALA A 526 20.65 29.16 -7.67
CA ALA A 526 19.96 30.37 -7.30
C ALA A 526 20.85 31.63 -7.26
N PRO A 527 22.12 31.57 -6.75
CA PRO A 527 22.98 32.76 -6.69
C PRO A 527 23.36 33.36 -8.05
N ILE A 528 23.24 32.59 -9.14
CA ILE A 528 23.53 33.06 -10.50
C ILE A 528 22.29 33.29 -11.35
N ASP A 529 21.11 33.26 -10.74
CA ASP A 529 19.81 33.48 -11.38
C ASP A 529 18.99 34.52 -10.60
N PRO A 530 19.37 35.84 -10.72
CA PRO A 530 18.75 36.91 -9.93
C PRO A 530 17.27 37.20 -10.27
N GLU A 531 16.81 36.72 -11.42
CA GLU A 531 15.40 36.88 -11.87
C GLU A 531 14.57 35.63 -11.55
N ARG A 532 15.11 34.72 -10.76
CA ARG A 532 14.42 33.49 -10.38
C ARG A 532 13.19 33.79 -9.54
N PRO A 533 11.99 33.28 -9.96
CA PRO A 533 10.79 33.41 -9.14
C PRO A 533 10.89 32.63 -7.82
N GLU A 534 10.21 33.13 -6.80
CA GLU A 534 10.02 32.39 -5.55
C GLU A 534 8.90 31.37 -5.72
N TYR A 535 9.25 30.10 -5.74
CA TYR A 535 8.32 29.00 -5.80
C TYR A 535 8.38 28.15 -4.52
N ASP A 536 7.28 27.50 -4.19
CA ASP A 536 7.25 26.47 -3.16
C ASP A 536 8.28 25.36 -3.49
N LEU A 537 8.83 24.73 -2.46
CA LEU A 537 9.93 23.78 -2.61
C LEU A 537 9.56 22.56 -3.46
N ASP A 538 8.30 22.13 -3.43
CA ASP A 538 7.80 21.02 -4.23
C ASP A 538 7.77 21.35 -5.74
N VAL A 539 7.50 22.61 -6.12
CA VAL A 539 7.65 23.10 -7.50
C VAL A 539 9.11 23.05 -7.92
N GLN A 540 10.00 23.57 -7.08
CA GLN A 540 11.45 23.59 -7.34
C GLN A 540 12.01 22.18 -7.53
N GLU A 541 11.58 21.22 -6.69
CA GLU A 541 11.97 19.82 -6.80
C GLU A 541 11.47 19.19 -8.11
N GLN A 542 10.23 19.47 -8.55
CA GLN A 542 9.70 18.99 -9.83
C GLN A 542 10.49 19.55 -11.02
N VAL A 543 10.80 20.84 -11.02
CA VAL A 543 11.62 21.48 -12.07
C VAL A 543 12.98 20.81 -12.16
N ASN A 544 13.66 20.64 -11.02
CA ASN A 544 14.97 19.99 -10.95
C ASN A 544 14.93 18.56 -11.52
N ILE A 545 13.97 17.74 -11.08
CA ILE A 545 13.86 16.35 -11.53
C ILE A 545 13.51 16.25 -13.01
N ASN A 546 12.58 17.06 -13.48
CA ASN A 546 12.15 17.04 -14.88
C ASN A 546 13.29 17.41 -15.84
N ILE A 547 14.12 18.40 -15.50
CA ILE A 547 15.28 18.79 -16.30
C ILE A 547 16.38 17.72 -16.21
N LYS A 548 16.74 17.29 -15.00
CA LYS A 548 17.84 16.38 -14.75
C LYS A 548 17.63 15.00 -15.37
N TYR A 549 16.41 14.50 -15.36
CA TYR A 549 16.06 13.17 -15.84
C TYR A 549 15.25 13.19 -17.16
N GLU A 550 15.23 14.30 -17.86
CA GLU A 550 14.42 14.51 -19.09
C GLU A 550 14.55 13.37 -20.11
N GLY A 551 15.77 12.94 -20.42
CA GLY A 551 16.02 11.88 -21.40
C GLY A 551 15.43 10.52 -20.98
N TYR A 552 15.51 10.19 -19.69
CA TYR A 552 14.93 8.97 -19.13
C TYR A 552 13.41 9.03 -19.09
N ILE A 553 12.84 10.20 -18.73
CA ILE A 553 11.40 10.45 -18.72
C ILE A 553 10.84 10.29 -20.13
N LYS A 554 11.44 10.92 -21.16
CA LYS A 554 11.03 10.79 -22.57
C LYS A 554 11.04 9.32 -23.04
N ARG A 555 12.06 8.56 -22.65
CA ARG A 555 12.14 7.11 -22.97
C ARG A 555 10.98 6.33 -22.34
N GLN A 556 10.71 6.53 -21.05
CA GLN A 556 9.59 5.86 -20.37
C GLN A 556 8.24 6.26 -20.97
N LEU A 557 8.03 7.53 -21.30
CA LEU A 557 6.80 7.99 -21.99
C LEU A 557 6.60 7.31 -23.35
N SER A 558 7.67 7.06 -24.09
CA SER A 558 7.59 6.29 -25.35
C SER A 558 7.15 4.86 -25.11
N GLN A 559 7.70 4.20 -24.08
CA GLN A 559 7.28 2.84 -23.68
C GLN A 559 5.81 2.81 -23.22
N VAL A 560 5.37 3.81 -22.47
CA VAL A 560 3.95 3.95 -22.06
C VAL A 560 3.02 4.07 -23.26
N LYS A 561 3.41 4.80 -24.31
CA LYS A 561 2.60 4.86 -25.56
C LYS A 561 2.40 3.49 -26.19
N GLN A 562 3.43 2.65 -26.20
CA GLN A 562 3.33 1.26 -26.70
C GLN A 562 2.45 0.40 -25.79
N PHE A 563 2.66 0.48 -24.47
CA PHE A 563 1.84 -0.20 -23.48
C PHE A 563 0.35 0.13 -23.66
N LYS A 564 -0.01 1.41 -23.73
CA LYS A 564 -1.40 1.86 -23.93
C LYS A 564 -2.03 1.35 -25.24
N LYS A 565 -1.26 1.12 -26.29
CA LYS A 565 -1.77 0.51 -27.52
C LYS A 565 -2.24 -0.95 -27.29
N MET A 566 -1.50 -1.70 -26.46
CA MET A 566 -1.88 -3.08 -26.12
C MET A 566 -3.09 -3.12 -25.18
N GLU A 567 -3.15 -2.20 -24.20
CA GLU A 567 -4.30 -2.08 -23.29
C GLU A 567 -5.60 -1.66 -24.01
N LYS A 568 -5.51 -0.88 -25.07
CA LYS A 568 -6.68 -0.49 -25.88
C LYS A 568 -7.26 -1.64 -26.71
N LYS A 569 -6.47 -2.69 -27.00
CA LYS A 569 -6.96 -3.87 -27.69
C LYS A 569 -7.80 -4.73 -26.73
N ARG A 570 -9.11 -4.44 -26.68
CA ARG A 570 -10.06 -5.12 -25.80
C ARG A 570 -10.29 -6.57 -26.23
N ILE A 571 -10.51 -7.42 -25.25
CA ILE A 571 -10.95 -8.81 -25.44
C ILE A 571 -12.45 -8.84 -25.10
N PRO A 572 -13.33 -9.36 -25.98
CA PRO A 572 -14.76 -9.50 -25.68
C PRO A 572 -14.99 -10.37 -24.44
N GLU A 573 -15.97 -10.01 -23.63
CA GLU A 573 -16.31 -10.77 -22.41
C GLU A 573 -16.87 -12.17 -22.72
N ASP A 574 -17.49 -12.32 -23.90
CA ASP A 574 -18.12 -13.54 -24.40
C ASP A 574 -17.15 -14.47 -25.17
N ILE A 575 -15.85 -14.15 -25.20
CA ILE A 575 -14.86 -14.99 -25.90
C ILE A 575 -14.79 -16.39 -25.28
N ASP A 576 -14.88 -17.43 -26.14
CA ASP A 576 -14.52 -18.78 -25.76
C ASP A 576 -13.07 -19.07 -26.20
N TYR A 577 -12.19 -19.25 -25.23
CA TYR A 577 -10.77 -19.54 -25.51
C TYR A 577 -10.54 -20.96 -26.05
N GLU A 578 -11.50 -21.87 -25.93
CA GLU A 578 -11.42 -23.18 -26.53
C GLU A 578 -11.52 -23.11 -28.07
N ASP A 579 -12.27 -22.13 -28.58
CA ASP A 579 -12.40 -21.87 -30.01
C ASP A 579 -11.16 -21.21 -30.64
N VAL A 580 -10.25 -20.68 -29.81
CA VAL A 580 -9.02 -20.06 -30.30
C VAL A 580 -8.02 -21.17 -30.68
N GLY A 581 -7.97 -21.53 -31.97
CA GLY A 581 -7.03 -22.50 -32.46
C GLY A 581 -5.57 -22.12 -32.21
N SER A 582 -4.70 -23.09 -32.00
CA SER A 582 -3.25 -22.92 -31.80
C SER A 582 -2.82 -22.23 -30.46
N LEU A 583 -3.74 -21.94 -29.56
CA LEU A 583 -3.37 -21.61 -28.18
C LEU A 583 -2.91 -22.87 -27.44
N ARG A 584 -1.86 -22.74 -26.65
CA ARG A 584 -1.42 -23.84 -25.76
C ARG A 584 -2.48 -24.11 -24.68
N ILE A 585 -2.60 -25.35 -24.24
CA ILE A 585 -3.58 -25.79 -23.23
C ILE A 585 -3.46 -24.95 -21.95
N GLU A 586 -2.25 -24.73 -21.47
CA GLU A 586 -2.01 -23.87 -20.29
C GLU A 586 -2.53 -22.45 -20.50
N ALA A 587 -2.27 -21.85 -21.65
CA ALA A 587 -2.74 -20.51 -21.98
C ALA A 587 -4.28 -20.45 -22.03
N LYS A 588 -4.94 -21.44 -22.67
CA LYS A 588 -6.41 -21.55 -22.68
C LYS A 588 -6.99 -21.60 -21.27
N GLN A 589 -6.47 -22.49 -20.43
CA GLN A 589 -6.92 -22.63 -19.04
C GLN A 589 -6.76 -21.33 -18.23
N LYS A 590 -5.59 -20.67 -18.36
CA LYS A 590 -5.31 -19.41 -17.67
C LYS A 590 -6.18 -18.26 -18.14
N LEU A 591 -6.34 -18.11 -19.45
CA LEU A 591 -7.17 -17.06 -20.05
C LEU A 591 -8.66 -17.26 -19.71
N SER A 592 -9.16 -18.50 -19.76
CA SER A 592 -10.54 -18.84 -19.40
C SER A 592 -10.84 -18.56 -17.91
N LYS A 593 -9.86 -18.83 -17.03
CA LYS A 593 -9.99 -18.58 -15.59
C LYS A 593 -9.94 -17.09 -15.26
N ILE A 594 -8.95 -16.38 -15.80
CA ILE A 594 -8.68 -14.98 -15.43
C ILE A 594 -9.57 -14.02 -16.19
N ARG A 595 -9.97 -14.36 -17.43
CA ARG A 595 -10.79 -13.52 -18.32
C ARG A 595 -10.27 -12.08 -18.41
N PRO A 596 -9.06 -11.89 -18.98
CA PRO A 596 -8.48 -10.56 -19.11
C PRO A 596 -9.31 -9.66 -20.02
N SER A 597 -9.41 -8.38 -19.68
CA SER A 597 -10.20 -7.40 -20.44
C SER A 597 -9.46 -6.81 -21.65
N SER A 598 -8.13 -7.03 -21.74
CA SER A 598 -7.29 -6.50 -22.82
C SER A 598 -6.16 -7.47 -23.19
N ILE A 599 -5.62 -7.29 -24.38
CA ILE A 599 -4.41 -8.00 -24.83
C ILE A 599 -3.22 -7.66 -23.94
N GLY A 600 -3.10 -6.40 -23.50
CA GLY A 600 -2.07 -6.00 -22.54
C GLY A 600 -2.18 -6.77 -21.22
N GLN A 601 -3.38 -6.89 -20.67
CA GLN A 601 -3.61 -7.68 -19.46
C GLN A 601 -3.33 -9.18 -19.69
N ALA A 602 -3.79 -9.76 -20.81
CA ALA A 602 -3.52 -11.14 -21.18
C ALA A 602 -2.02 -11.46 -21.23
N SER A 603 -1.20 -10.53 -21.74
CA SER A 603 0.25 -10.69 -21.86
C SER A 603 1.01 -10.75 -20.52
N ARG A 604 0.38 -10.31 -19.43
CA ARG A 604 0.96 -10.32 -18.08
C ARG A 604 0.57 -11.54 -17.24
N ILE A 605 -0.32 -12.38 -17.78
CA ILE A 605 -0.76 -13.60 -17.08
C ILE A 605 0.38 -14.63 -17.13
N SER A 606 0.75 -15.16 -15.97
CA SER A 606 1.75 -16.23 -15.87
C SER A 606 1.27 -17.47 -16.62
N GLY A 607 2.12 -18.01 -17.51
CA GLY A 607 1.78 -19.16 -18.37
C GLY A 607 1.28 -18.77 -19.76
N VAL A 608 1.00 -17.49 -20.04
CA VAL A 608 0.70 -16.96 -21.37
C VAL A 608 1.97 -16.40 -22.01
N SER A 609 2.39 -16.97 -23.12
CA SER A 609 3.61 -16.58 -23.84
C SER A 609 3.35 -15.50 -24.90
N PRO A 610 4.39 -14.82 -25.39
CA PRO A 610 4.26 -13.91 -26.54
C PRO A 610 3.66 -14.57 -27.79
N ALA A 611 3.91 -15.88 -28.00
CA ALA A 611 3.32 -16.63 -29.10
C ALA A 611 1.79 -16.79 -28.95
N ASP A 612 1.32 -17.09 -27.72
CA ASP A 612 -0.11 -17.16 -27.42
C ASP A 612 -0.80 -15.81 -27.65
N ILE A 613 -0.14 -14.71 -27.27
CA ILE A 613 -0.64 -13.36 -27.52
C ILE A 613 -0.76 -13.06 -29.01
N SER A 614 0.21 -13.50 -29.83
CA SER A 614 0.15 -13.35 -31.29
C SER A 614 -1.03 -14.12 -31.90
N VAL A 615 -1.26 -15.35 -31.43
CA VAL A 615 -2.42 -16.18 -31.85
C VAL A 615 -3.73 -15.48 -31.47
N LEU A 616 -3.83 -15.00 -30.26
CA LEU A 616 -5.03 -14.30 -29.76
C LEU A 616 -5.32 -13.00 -30.55
N LEU A 617 -4.29 -12.24 -30.89
CA LEU A 617 -4.42 -11.05 -31.74
C LEU A 617 -4.99 -11.38 -33.13
N ILE A 618 -4.46 -12.40 -33.78
CA ILE A 618 -4.93 -12.86 -35.12
C ILE A 618 -6.40 -13.31 -35.03
N TYR A 619 -6.75 -14.06 -33.98
CA TYR A 619 -8.12 -14.52 -33.79
C TYR A 619 -9.10 -13.34 -33.59
N LEU A 620 -8.76 -12.35 -32.80
CA LEU A 620 -9.58 -11.16 -32.58
C LEU A 620 -9.73 -10.33 -33.86
N GLU A 621 -8.69 -10.19 -34.67
CA GLU A 621 -8.77 -9.52 -35.96
C GLU A 621 -9.71 -10.26 -36.92
N GLN A 622 -9.66 -11.60 -36.95
CA GLN A 622 -10.57 -12.42 -37.75
C GLN A 622 -12.03 -12.31 -37.28
N MET A 623 -12.28 -12.26 -35.97
CA MET A 623 -13.61 -12.03 -35.43
C MET A 623 -14.17 -10.66 -35.86
N HIS A 624 -13.35 -9.59 -35.82
CA HIS A 624 -13.76 -8.24 -36.28
C HIS A 624 -14.11 -8.19 -37.76
N HIS A 625 -13.48 -9.02 -38.61
CA HIS A 625 -13.80 -9.09 -40.05
C HIS A 625 -15.03 -9.94 -40.33
N ARG A 626 -15.49 -10.77 -39.39
CA ARG A 626 -16.69 -11.62 -39.53
C ARG A 626 -17.97 -10.98 -38.96
N ARG A 627 -17.85 -9.95 -38.10
CA ARG A 627 -18.96 -9.09 -37.63
C ARG A 627 -19.04 -7.83 -38.53
#